data_1a37e67d9bd1e5e408967c7cf168f3b0
#
_entry.id   1a37e67d9bd1e5e408967c7cf168f3b0
#
_cell.length_a   1.000
_cell.length_b   1.000
_cell.length_c   1.000
_cell.angle_alpha   90.00
_cell.angle_beta   90.00
_cell.angle_gamma   90.00
#
_symmetry.space_group_name_H-M   'P 1'
#
loop_
_entity.id
_entity.type
_entity.pdbx_description
1 polymer ?
#
loop_
_entity_poly.entity_id
_entity_poly.type
_entity_poly.pdbx_seq_one_letter_code
_entity_poly.pdbx_strand_id
1 'polypeptide(L)'
;MSFTYTTLKQAIQDYTQNDETTFLSQIPLFIRMSEERILKNVQLSLFRKNVSGSFSSSNKFLNAPSDFLAPMSLSFTNSDSEAVFLEFKDADFVQSFNPNPATTGVPRYYAVFDVDNFIIGPTPNSSFSAELHYLYRPLSLTQSSYTLTLTSVSGTFTASDTITGGTSGMSSGVDSVPSSTTLTVEIPSSNYTVGETITASPSGATASISAIGADTTVSWLSENAELSLLYGALIESYVFMKGEQDMQALYEKRFSEAMLGLKMLGEAKETTDEYMTGKVIRPKQ
;
A
#
# COMPACT_ATOMS: atom_id res chain seq x y z
N MET A 1 6.11 -11.34 16.51
CA MET A 1 4.84 -11.69 15.80
C MET A 1 4.34 -10.43 15.16
N SER A 2 4.03 -10.45 13.86
CA SER A 2 3.52 -9.26 13.19
C SER A 2 2.04 -9.02 13.53
N PHE A 3 1.66 -7.77 13.71
CA PHE A 3 0.27 -7.42 13.88
C PHE A 3 -0.49 -7.57 12.56
N THR A 4 -1.64 -8.24 12.61
CA THR A 4 -2.71 -8.05 11.62
C THR A 4 -3.61 -6.91 12.09
N TYR A 5 -4.49 -6.42 11.21
CA TYR A 5 -5.44 -5.39 11.59
C TYR A 5 -6.29 -5.82 12.81
N THR A 6 -6.79 -7.05 12.79
CA THR A 6 -7.62 -7.61 13.87
C THR A 6 -6.86 -7.70 15.19
N THR A 7 -5.61 -8.16 15.18
CA THR A 7 -4.81 -8.28 16.41
C THR A 7 -4.36 -6.92 16.95
N LEU A 8 -4.05 -5.95 16.08
CA LEU A 8 -3.72 -4.59 16.49
C LEU A 8 -4.94 -3.88 17.09
N LYS A 9 -6.11 -4.01 16.46
CA LYS A 9 -7.37 -3.48 16.97
C LYS A 9 -7.66 -4.02 18.37
N GLN A 10 -7.54 -5.36 18.56
CA GLN A 10 -7.74 -5.97 19.87
C GLN A 10 -6.72 -5.45 20.89
N ALA A 11 -5.45 -5.33 20.52
CA ALA A 11 -4.44 -4.77 21.42
C ALA A 11 -4.78 -3.33 21.85
N ILE A 12 -5.24 -2.47 20.93
CA ILE A 12 -5.66 -1.10 21.26
C ILE A 12 -6.83 -1.14 22.25
N GLN A 13 -7.83 -2.00 22.04
CA GLN A 13 -8.97 -2.15 22.96
C GLN A 13 -8.51 -2.61 24.35
N ASP A 14 -7.64 -3.61 24.43
CA ASP A 14 -7.13 -4.15 25.70
C ASP A 14 -6.34 -3.10 26.50
N TYR A 15 -5.53 -2.27 25.81
CA TYR A 15 -4.77 -1.18 26.45
C TYR A 15 -5.67 -0.04 26.92
N THR A 16 -6.71 0.29 26.16
CA THR A 16 -7.62 1.41 26.47
C THR A 16 -8.79 0.99 27.34
N GLN A 17 -9.08 -0.31 27.43
CA GLN A 17 -10.25 -0.89 28.13
C GLN A 17 -11.56 -0.19 27.73
N ASN A 18 -11.70 0.15 26.45
CA ASN A 18 -12.84 0.88 25.92
C ASN A 18 -13.53 0.07 24.83
N ASP A 19 -14.80 -0.28 25.08
CA ASP A 19 -15.65 -1.06 24.17
C ASP A 19 -16.77 -0.22 23.55
N GLU A 20 -16.73 1.11 23.69
CA GLU A 20 -17.76 1.97 23.08
C GLU A 20 -17.71 1.88 21.57
N THR A 21 -18.87 1.74 20.94
CA THR A 21 -18.99 1.60 19.49
C THR A 21 -18.42 2.80 18.73
N THR A 22 -18.54 4.01 19.27
CA THR A 22 -17.96 5.23 18.74
C THR A 22 -16.43 5.16 18.73
N PHE A 23 -15.80 4.68 19.79
CA PHE A 23 -14.37 4.48 19.88
C PHE A 23 -13.89 3.41 18.91
N LEU A 24 -14.57 2.26 18.87
CA LEU A 24 -14.22 1.14 17.98
C LEU A 24 -14.26 1.54 16.51
N SER A 25 -15.22 2.37 16.12
CA SER A 25 -15.32 2.88 14.74
C SER A 25 -14.19 3.83 14.34
N GLN A 26 -13.49 4.43 15.32
CA GLN A 26 -12.37 5.34 15.07
C GLN A 26 -10.99 4.66 15.09
N ILE A 27 -10.87 3.42 15.55
CA ILE A 27 -9.59 2.69 15.58
C ILE A 27 -8.90 2.68 14.21
N PRO A 28 -9.57 2.45 13.06
CA PRO A 28 -8.92 2.53 11.76
C PRO A 28 -8.28 3.90 11.49
N LEU A 29 -8.90 4.99 11.95
CA LEU A 29 -8.33 6.33 11.83
C LEU A 29 -7.07 6.47 12.68
N PHE A 30 -7.07 6.00 13.93
CA PHE A 30 -5.88 6.04 14.81
C PHE A 30 -4.70 5.28 14.21
N ILE A 31 -4.96 4.10 13.63
CA ILE A 31 -3.94 3.30 12.94
C ILE A 31 -3.36 4.09 11.76
N ARG A 32 -4.20 4.65 10.88
CA ARG A 32 -3.73 5.45 9.73
C ARG A 32 -2.93 6.68 10.13
N MET A 33 -3.33 7.37 11.19
CA MET A 33 -2.59 8.52 11.72
C MET A 33 -1.22 8.10 12.26
N SER A 34 -1.15 6.96 12.95
CA SER A 34 0.11 6.36 13.41
C SER A 34 1.02 5.99 12.23
N GLU A 35 0.49 5.30 11.22
CA GLU A 35 1.22 4.94 9.99
C GLU A 35 1.79 6.17 9.29
N GLU A 36 0.99 7.21 9.12
CA GLU A 36 1.42 8.46 8.50
C GLU A 36 2.53 9.15 9.30
N ARG A 37 2.41 9.16 10.62
CA ARG A 37 3.42 9.71 11.53
C ARG A 37 4.74 8.94 11.44
N ILE A 38 4.70 7.61 11.34
CA ILE A 38 5.88 6.77 11.14
C ILE A 38 6.51 7.04 9.77
N LEU A 39 5.73 6.99 8.69
CA LEU A 39 6.21 7.17 7.32
C LEU A 39 6.85 8.53 7.08
N LYS A 40 6.39 9.60 7.74
CA LYS A 40 7.02 10.93 7.70
C LYS A 40 8.39 11.00 8.37
N ASN A 41 8.68 10.06 9.27
CA ASN A 41 9.91 10.05 10.06
C ASN A 41 10.92 8.98 9.66
N VAL A 42 10.56 8.09 8.73
CA VAL A 42 11.41 6.99 8.25
C VAL A 42 12.00 7.33 6.89
N GLN A 43 13.22 6.91 6.64
CA GLN A 43 13.85 7.09 5.34
C GLN A 43 13.13 6.26 4.26
N LEU A 44 12.80 6.89 3.15
CA LEU A 44 12.09 6.29 2.03
C LEU A 44 12.90 5.20 1.30
N SER A 45 14.23 5.18 1.47
CA SER A 45 15.11 4.17 0.86
C SER A 45 14.75 2.72 1.23
N LEU A 46 14.05 2.50 2.35
CA LEU A 46 13.54 1.19 2.75
C LEU A 46 12.37 0.70 1.86
N PHE A 47 11.66 1.61 1.20
CA PHE A 47 10.44 1.31 0.43
C PHE A 47 10.72 1.22 -1.07
N ARG A 48 11.70 0.37 -1.45
CA ARG A 48 12.06 0.10 -2.85
C ARG A 48 11.27 -1.09 -3.37
N LYS A 49 10.72 -0.92 -4.57
CA LYS A 49 9.97 -1.97 -5.27
C LYS A 49 10.32 -1.97 -6.74
N ASN A 50 10.22 -3.13 -7.35
CA ASN A 50 10.41 -3.33 -8.77
C ASN A 50 9.14 -3.91 -9.37
N VAL A 51 8.76 -3.42 -10.56
CA VAL A 51 7.60 -3.91 -11.29
C VAL A 51 7.92 -3.99 -12.78
N SER A 52 7.51 -5.08 -13.40
CA SER A 52 7.57 -5.26 -14.84
C SER A 52 6.28 -4.77 -15.50
N GLY A 53 6.42 -4.14 -16.65
CA GLY A 53 5.33 -3.62 -17.45
C GLY A 53 5.69 -3.68 -18.94
N SER A 54 5.02 -2.90 -19.76
CA SER A 54 5.34 -2.80 -21.18
C SER A 54 5.05 -1.41 -21.72
N PHE A 55 5.92 -0.93 -22.60
CA PHE A 55 5.62 0.20 -23.47
C PHE A 55 4.76 -0.30 -24.64
N SER A 56 3.71 0.44 -24.96
CA SER A 56 2.91 0.18 -26.14
C SER A 56 3.43 1.01 -27.32
N SER A 57 3.52 0.39 -28.50
CA SER A 57 3.88 1.11 -29.72
C SER A 57 2.95 2.30 -29.96
N SER A 58 3.51 3.43 -30.36
CA SER A 58 2.80 4.68 -30.65
C SER A 58 2.08 5.32 -29.46
N ASN A 59 2.34 4.86 -28.23
CA ASN A 59 1.85 5.48 -27.01
C ASN A 59 3.01 6.08 -26.23
N LYS A 60 2.98 7.39 -26.00
CA LYS A 60 3.99 8.11 -25.23
C LYS A 60 3.79 8.04 -23.71
N PHE A 61 2.67 7.49 -23.25
CA PHE A 61 2.34 7.38 -21.82
C PHE A 61 2.54 5.96 -21.32
N LEU A 62 3.04 5.84 -20.10
CA LEU A 62 3.14 4.61 -19.34
C LEU A 62 2.45 4.84 -17.99
N ASN A 63 1.51 3.97 -17.64
CA ASN A 63 0.81 4.06 -16.35
C ASN A 63 1.76 3.79 -15.20
N ALA A 64 1.67 4.62 -14.17
CA ALA A 64 2.35 4.40 -12.90
C ALA A 64 1.60 3.35 -12.06
N PRO A 65 2.29 2.54 -11.25
CA PRO A 65 1.65 1.71 -10.24
C PRO A 65 0.85 2.54 -9.24
N SER A 66 -0.25 2.00 -8.70
CA SER A 66 -1.12 2.71 -7.75
C SER A 66 -0.44 3.05 -6.41
N ASP A 67 0.65 2.34 -6.09
CA ASP A 67 1.48 2.57 -4.90
C ASP A 67 2.74 3.41 -5.18
N PHE A 68 2.85 4.00 -6.38
CA PHE A 68 4.00 4.79 -6.81
C PHE A 68 4.16 6.07 -5.99
N LEU A 69 5.39 6.34 -5.54
CA LEU A 69 5.74 7.56 -4.83
C LEU A 69 6.82 8.37 -5.57
N ALA A 70 7.93 7.72 -5.97
CA ALA A 70 9.00 8.38 -6.71
C ALA A 70 9.77 7.38 -7.58
N PRO A 71 10.23 7.77 -8.79
CA PRO A 71 11.00 6.89 -9.66
C PRO A 71 12.45 6.81 -9.18
N MET A 72 13.05 5.63 -9.32
CA MET A 72 14.48 5.43 -9.16
C MET A 72 15.15 5.16 -10.51
N SER A 73 14.62 4.21 -11.28
CA SER A 73 15.07 3.93 -12.64
C SER A 73 13.97 3.29 -13.46
N LEU A 74 13.97 3.59 -14.74
CA LEU A 74 13.10 2.96 -15.73
C LEU A 74 13.98 2.42 -16.85
N SER A 75 13.81 1.16 -17.19
CA SER A 75 14.51 0.49 -18.25
C SER A 75 13.55 -0.27 -19.16
N PHE A 76 13.99 -0.61 -20.35
CA PHE A 76 13.29 -1.53 -21.24
C PHE A 76 14.26 -2.51 -21.85
N THR A 77 13.75 -3.65 -22.28
CA THR A 77 14.53 -4.67 -22.99
C THR A 77 14.46 -4.39 -24.50
N ASN A 78 15.63 -4.19 -25.13
CA ASN A 78 15.73 -4.00 -26.59
C ASN A 78 15.58 -5.33 -27.36
N SER A 79 15.68 -5.26 -28.70
CA SER A 79 15.62 -6.43 -29.56
C SER A 79 16.75 -7.45 -29.35
N ASP A 80 17.88 -7.00 -28.79
CA ASP A 80 19.05 -7.82 -28.50
C ASP A 80 19.02 -8.43 -27.10
N SER A 81 17.87 -8.31 -26.41
CA SER A 81 17.66 -8.74 -25.02
C SER A 81 18.52 -8.02 -23.98
N GLU A 82 18.97 -6.81 -24.29
CA GLU A 82 19.73 -5.96 -23.36
C GLU A 82 18.81 -4.96 -22.67
N ALA A 83 19.07 -4.69 -21.38
CA ALA A 83 18.38 -3.66 -20.63
C ALA A 83 18.93 -2.27 -20.97
N VAL A 84 18.09 -1.40 -21.50
CA VAL A 84 18.41 -0.02 -21.82
C VAL A 84 17.72 0.90 -20.80
N PHE A 85 18.51 1.66 -20.06
CA PHE A 85 18.01 2.60 -19.06
C PHE A 85 17.66 3.95 -19.69
N LEU A 86 16.47 4.47 -19.35
CA LEU A 86 16.04 5.79 -19.75
C LEU A 86 16.57 6.84 -18.78
N GLU A 87 16.90 8.02 -19.28
CA GLU A 87 17.27 9.16 -18.45
C GLU A 87 16.02 9.87 -17.92
N PHE A 88 16.00 10.12 -16.62
CA PHE A 88 14.96 10.93 -15.99
C PHE A 88 15.16 12.41 -16.31
N LYS A 89 14.11 13.08 -16.80
CA LYS A 89 14.09 14.52 -17.16
C LYS A 89 12.79 15.15 -16.69
N ASP A 90 12.67 16.46 -16.83
CA ASP A 90 11.42 17.17 -16.63
C ASP A 90 10.42 16.89 -17.77
N ALA A 91 9.12 16.92 -17.45
CA ALA A 91 8.07 16.68 -18.43
C ALA A 91 8.12 17.64 -19.63
N ASP A 92 8.42 18.92 -19.37
CA ASP A 92 8.57 19.95 -20.42
C ASP A 92 9.72 19.64 -21.37
N PHE A 93 10.83 19.12 -20.84
CA PHE A 93 11.95 18.68 -21.67
C PHE A 93 11.53 17.54 -22.60
N VAL A 94 10.86 16.51 -22.07
CA VAL A 94 10.44 15.35 -22.87
C VAL A 94 9.44 15.77 -23.96
N GLN A 95 8.53 16.68 -23.64
CA GLN A 95 7.56 17.22 -24.62
C GLN A 95 8.24 18.10 -25.69
N SER A 96 9.22 18.91 -25.30
CA SER A 96 9.99 19.74 -26.24
C SER A 96 10.91 18.92 -27.14
N PHE A 97 11.46 17.83 -26.60
CA PHE A 97 12.30 16.89 -27.36
C PHE A 97 11.52 16.13 -28.42
N ASN A 98 10.27 15.74 -28.12
CA ASN A 98 9.37 15.08 -29.07
C ASN A 98 8.02 15.81 -29.17
N PRO A 99 7.98 16.99 -29.80
CA PRO A 99 6.77 17.81 -29.87
C PRO A 99 5.66 17.19 -30.71
N ASN A 100 6.02 16.35 -31.69
CA ASN A 100 5.05 15.60 -32.47
C ASN A 100 4.96 14.15 -32.00
N PRO A 101 3.89 13.76 -31.29
CA PRO A 101 3.75 12.41 -30.75
C PRO A 101 3.65 11.31 -31.83
N ALA A 102 3.36 11.67 -33.08
CA ALA A 102 3.38 10.73 -34.20
C ALA A 102 4.81 10.36 -34.64
N THR A 103 5.82 11.13 -34.23
CA THR A 103 7.22 10.78 -34.46
C THR A 103 7.65 9.74 -33.45
N THR A 104 7.80 8.49 -33.93
CA THR A 104 8.18 7.37 -33.08
C THR A 104 9.68 7.07 -33.17
N GLY A 105 10.23 6.49 -32.11
CA GLY A 105 11.64 6.11 -32.01
C GLY A 105 11.91 5.18 -30.85
N VAL A 106 13.18 4.86 -30.64
CA VAL A 106 13.61 4.11 -29.46
C VAL A 106 13.57 5.05 -28.24
N PRO A 107 12.89 4.71 -27.16
CA PRO A 107 12.81 5.52 -25.95
C PRO A 107 14.18 5.86 -25.35
N ARG A 108 14.37 7.11 -24.91
CA ARG A 108 15.61 7.57 -24.27
C ARG A 108 15.38 8.32 -22.97
N TYR A 109 14.28 9.06 -22.90
CA TYR A 109 13.96 9.93 -21.77
C TYR A 109 12.60 9.57 -21.21
N TYR A 110 12.43 9.80 -19.90
CA TYR A 110 11.14 9.71 -19.27
C TYR A 110 10.98 10.80 -18.19
N ALA A 111 9.76 11.14 -17.88
CA ALA A 111 9.41 12.04 -16.79
C ALA A 111 8.12 11.59 -16.11
N VAL A 112 7.91 12.01 -14.88
CA VAL A 112 6.60 11.95 -14.23
C VAL A 112 5.73 13.04 -14.87
N PHE A 113 4.62 12.65 -15.48
CA PHE A 113 3.73 13.57 -16.17
C PHE A 113 2.58 14.02 -15.28
N ASP A 114 1.94 13.08 -14.62
CA ASP A 114 0.90 13.28 -13.61
C ASP A 114 0.97 12.18 -12.54
N VAL A 115 -0.04 12.10 -11.66
CA VAL A 115 -0.08 11.12 -10.56
C VAL A 115 -0.08 9.67 -11.06
N ASP A 116 -0.71 9.45 -12.22
CA ASP A 116 -0.98 8.10 -12.74
C ASP A 116 -0.11 7.72 -13.94
N ASN A 117 0.64 8.69 -14.52
CA ASN A 117 1.34 8.47 -15.78
C ASN A 117 2.76 9.04 -15.82
N PHE A 118 3.64 8.29 -16.46
CA PHE A 118 4.91 8.77 -16.99
C PHE A 118 4.76 9.17 -18.46
N ILE A 119 5.54 10.15 -18.88
CA ILE A 119 5.73 10.50 -20.29
C ILE A 119 7.09 9.99 -20.77
N ILE A 120 7.13 9.41 -21.96
CA ILE A 120 8.30 8.81 -22.58
C ILE A 120 8.64 9.53 -23.89
N GLY A 121 9.90 9.77 -24.11
CA GLY A 121 10.38 10.41 -25.34
C GLY A 121 11.65 9.73 -25.91
N PRO A 122 11.70 9.52 -27.23
CA PRO A 122 10.63 9.58 -28.25
C PRO A 122 9.47 8.61 -27.96
N THR A 123 8.32 8.86 -28.60
CA THR A 123 7.19 7.90 -28.57
C THR A 123 7.68 6.52 -29.05
N PRO A 124 7.43 5.43 -28.32
CA PRO A 124 7.93 4.11 -28.66
C PRO A 124 7.52 3.66 -30.08
N ASN A 125 8.47 3.24 -30.88
CA ASN A 125 8.24 2.71 -32.23
C ASN A 125 7.82 1.24 -32.24
N SER A 126 7.96 0.56 -31.09
CA SER A 126 7.62 -0.86 -30.91
C SER A 126 7.12 -1.07 -29.48
N SER A 127 6.51 -2.20 -29.20
CA SER A 127 6.20 -2.62 -27.84
C SER A 127 7.47 -3.21 -27.21
N PHE A 128 7.84 -2.71 -26.04
CA PHE A 128 9.01 -3.16 -25.29
C PHE A 128 8.60 -3.63 -23.90
N SER A 129 9.22 -4.69 -23.40
CA SER A 129 9.12 -5.05 -21.99
C SER A 129 9.85 -3.99 -21.17
N ALA A 130 9.20 -3.45 -20.15
CA ALA A 130 9.74 -2.39 -19.32
C ALA A 130 9.85 -2.84 -17.86
N GLU A 131 10.80 -2.27 -17.15
CA GLU A 131 11.04 -2.52 -15.73
C GLU A 131 11.21 -1.19 -15.01
N LEU A 132 10.31 -0.94 -14.04
CA LEU A 132 10.32 0.25 -13.22
C LEU A 132 10.80 -0.10 -11.82
N HIS A 133 11.91 0.52 -11.39
CA HIS A 133 12.37 0.50 -10.02
C HIS A 133 11.98 1.83 -9.37
N TYR A 134 11.26 1.77 -8.25
CA TYR A 134 10.63 2.95 -7.65
C TYR A 134 10.51 2.84 -6.14
N LEU A 135 10.28 3.98 -5.51
CA LEU A 135 9.85 4.05 -4.12
C LEU A 135 8.33 3.91 -4.08
N TYR A 136 7.84 2.97 -3.28
CA TYR A 136 6.41 2.75 -3.12
C TYR A 136 5.92 3.24 -1.75
N ARG A 137 4.65 3.57 -1.67
CA ARG A 137 3.96 3.82 -0.41
C ARG A 137 3.38 2.49 0.10
N PRO A 138 3.81 2.01 1.29
CA PRO A 138 3.22 0.81 1.87
C PRO A 138 1.71 0.99 2.06
N LEU A 139 0.96 -0.07 1.75
CA LEU A 139 -0.47 -0.10 2.01
C LEU A 139 -0.75 0.00 3.52
N SER A 140 -1.82 0.70 3.88
CA SER A 140 -2.27 0.77 5.26
C SER A 140 -2.76 -0.60 5.75
N LEU A 141 -2.46 -0.91 6.99
CA LEU A 141 -2.99 -2.12 7.63
C LEU A 141 -4.53 -2.11 7.70
N THR A 142 -5.14 -0.92 7.68
CA THR A 142 -6.60 -0.77 7.66
C THR A 142 -7.26 -1.17 6.34
N GLN A 143 -6.46 -1.39 5.27
CA GLN A 143 -6.91 -1.94 3.99
C GLN A 143 -6.77 -3.46 3.93
N SER A 144 -6.60 -4.11 5.08
CA SER A 144 -6.58 -5.56 5.19
C SER A 144 -7.92 -6.16 4.76
N SER A 145 -7.85 -7.33 4.16
CA SER A 145 -9.02 -8.09 3.72
C SER A 145 -9.01 -9.50 4.27
N TYR A 146 -10.17 -10.12 4.31
CA TYR A 146 -10.32 -11.54 4.64
C TYR A 146 -11.30 -12.22 3.70
N THR A 147 -11.28 -13.55 3.71
CA THR A 147 -12.13 -14.35 2.84
C THR A 147 -13.43 -14.72 3.55
N LEU A 148 -14.57 -14.45 2.89
CA LEU A 148 -15.88 -14.98 3.27
C LEU A 148 -16.18 -16.21 2.41
N THR A 149 -16.56 -17.31 3.05
CA THR A 149 -17.11 -18.48 2.37
C THR A 149 -18.64 -18.39 2.41
N LEU A 150 -19.28 -18.60 1.27
CA LEU A 150 -20.70 -18.36 1.06
C LEU A 150 -21.44 -19.66 0.76
N THR A 151 -22.72 -19.67 1.15
CA THR A 151 -23.72 -20.68 0.79
C THR A 151 -25.00 -19.98 0.30
N SER A 152 -25.87 -20.72 -0.37
CA SER A 152 -27.16 -20.19 -0.87
C SER A 152 -27.00 -18.93 -1.71
N VAL A 153 -25.97 -18.92 -2.57
CA VAL A 153 -25.68 -17.76 -3.43
C VAL A 153 -26.77 -17.58 -4.47
N SER A 154 -27.28 -16.36 -4.56
CA SER A 154 -28.25 -15.93 -5.58
C SER A 154 -27.74 -14.66 -6.24
N GLY A 155 -27.65 -14.66 -7.56
CA GLY A 155 -27.04 -13.57 -8.33
C GLY A 155 -25.52 -13.75 -8.48
N THR A 156 -24.86 -12.71 -8.99
CA THR A 156 -23.40 -12.69 -9.22
C THR A 156 -22.80 -11.52 -8.49
N PHE A 157 -21.86 -11.78 -7.58
CA PHE A 157 -21.07 -10.74 -6.92
C PHE A 157 -20.00 -10.20 -7.86
N THR A 158 -19.66 -8.93 -7.71
CA THR A 158 -18.59 -8.25 -8.45
C THR A 158 -17.61 -7.54 -7.50
N ALA A 159 -16.39 -7.31 -7.95
CA ALA A 159 -15.38 -6.61 -7.16
C ALA A 159 -15.70 -5.13 -6.88
N SER A 160 -16.73 -4.57 -7.50
CA SER A 160 -17.20 -3.21 -7.21
C SER A 160 -18.40 -3.16 -6.26
N ASP A 161 -18.86 -4.32 -5.79
CA ASP A 161 -19.97 -4.38 -4.86
C ASP A 161 -19.56 -3.95 -3.45
N THR A 162 -20.54 -3.38 -2.75
CA THR A 162 -20.51 -3.25 -1.30
C THR A 162 -21.50 -4.24 -0.71
N ILE A 163 -21.05 -5.14 0.16
CA ILE A 163 -21.92 -6.09 0.84
C ILE A 163 -22.36 -5.55 2.20
N THR A 164 -23.60 -5.83 2.56
CA THR A 164 -24.17 -5.46 3.87
C THR A 164 -24.75 -6.69 4.54
N GLY A 165 -24.36 -6.93 5.80
CA GLY A 165 -24.89 -8.02 6.63
C GLY A 165 -26.28 -7.71 7.18
N GLY A 166 -27.21 -8.63 7.01
CA GLY A 166 -28.59 -8.46 7.45
C GLY A 166 -28.80 -8.49 8.95
N THR A 167 -27.90 -9.12 9.71
CA THR A 167 -27.98 -9.21 11.18
C THR A 167 -26.97 -8.29 11.85
N SER A 168 -25.73 -8.28 11.38
CA SER A 168 -24.66 -7.44 11.92
C SER A 168 -24.81 -5.96 11.55
N GLY A 169 -25.47 -5.65 10.42
CA GLY A 169 -25.52 -4.32 9.83
C GLY A 169 -24.17 -3.83 9.30
N MET A 170 -23.16 -4.69 9.27
CA MET A 170 -21.82 -4.33 8.80
C MET A 170 -21.79 -4.24 7.28
N SER A 171 -20.97 -3.32 6.78
CA SER A 171 -20.78 -3.08 5.35
C SER A 171 -19.31 -3.10 4.99
N SER A 172 -18.98 -3.76 3.87
CA SER A 172 -17.61 -3.87 3.36
C SER A 172 -17.58 -3.85 1.84
N GLY A 173 -16.52 -3.26 1.28
CA GLY A 173 -16.21 -3.38 -0.14
C GLY A 173 -15.77 -4.80 -0.50
N VAL A 174 -16.14 -5.27 -1.68
CA VAL A 174 -15.65 -6.53 -2.24
C VAL A 174 -14.39 -6.26 -3.03
N ASP A 175 -13.24 -6.74 -2.54
CA ASP A 175 -11.95 -6.61 -3.23
C ASP A 175 -11.85 -7.53 -4.45
N SER A 176 -12.26 -8.77 -4.28
CA SER A 176 -12.22 -9.76 -5.35
C SER A 176 -13.22 -10.90 -5.14
N VAL A 177 -13.55 -11.59 -6.23
CA VAL A 177 -14.45 -12.75 -6.24
C VAL A 177 -13.67 -13.97 -6.75
N PRO A 178 -12.90 -14.66 -5.89
CA PRO A 178 -12.08 -15.80 -6.29
C PRO A 178 -12.90 -16.98 -6.83
N SER A 179 -14.13 -17.16 -6.35
CA SER A 179 -15.08 -18.14 -6.86
C SER A 179 -16.53 -17.71 -6.60
N SER A 180 -17.49 -18.42 -7.17
CA SER A 180 -18.91 -18.16 -6.92
C SER A 180 -19.35 -18.30 -5.45
N THR A 181 -18.55 -18.96 -4.63
CA THR A 181 -18.82 -19.20 -3.20
C THR A 181 -17.80 -18.57 -2.28
N THR A 182 -16.92 -17.72 -2.79
CA THR A 182 -15.83 -17.12 -2.02
C THR A 182 -15.67 -15.65 -2.41
N LEU A 183 -15.75 -14.76 -1.43
CA LEU A 183 -15.44 -13.34 -1.58
C LEU A 183 -14.22 -12.97 -0.75
N THR A 184 -13.37 -12.11 -1.29
CA THR A 184 -12.39 -11.36 -0.50
C THR A 184 -12.95 -9.98 -0.26
N VAL A 185 -13.07 -9.58 0.99
CA VAL A 185 -13.69 -8.31 1.39
C VAL A 185 -12.82 -7.55 2.36
N GLU A 186 -12.91 -6.24 2.33
CA GLU A 186 -12.28 -5.38 3.33
C GLU A 186 -12.80 -5.72 4.74
N ILE A 187 -11.92 -5.67 5.73
CA ILE A 187 -12.30 -5.96 7.12
C ILE A 187 -13.12 -4.79 7.68
N PRO A 188 -14.41 -5.01 8.04
CA PRO A 188 -15.26 -3.95 8.57
C PRO A 188 -14.87 -3.55 10.00
N SER A 189 -15.45 -2.45 10.48
CA SER A 189 -15.22 -1.96 11.85
C SER A 189 -15.68 -2.95 12.94
N SER A 190 -16.63 -3.82 12.62
CA SER A 190 -17.05 -4.97 13.46
C SER A 190 -17.23 -6.19 12.58
N ASN A 191 -17.27 -7.38 13.17
CA ASN A 191 -17.31 -8.63 12.42
C ASN A 191 -18.73 -8.94 11.89
N TYR A 192 -18.79 -9.59 10.74
CA TYR A 192 -19.99 -10.28 10.30
C TYR A 192 -20.33 -11.46 11.21
N THR A 193 -21.58 -11.88 11.18
CA THR A 193 -22.04 -13.08 11.92
C THR A 193 -22.12 -14.28 10.99
N VAL A 194 -21.51 -15.40 11.35
CA VAL A 194 -21.67 -16.64 10.59
C VAL A 194 -23.13 -17.07 10.58
N GLY A 195 -23.66 -17.39 9.41
CA GLY A 195 -25.06 -17.73 9.18
C GLY A 195 -25.93 -16.56 8.74
N GLU A 196 -25.46 -15.30 8.81
CA GLU A 196 -26.22 -14.16 8.31
C GLU A 196 -26.29 -14.09 6.78
N THR A 197 -27.34 -13.46 6.30
CA THR A 197 -27.48 -13.17 4.87
C THR A 197 -26.85 -11.83 4.56
N ILE A 198 -25.96 -11.79 3.56
CA ILE A 198 -25.41 -10.57 2.99
C ILE A 198 -26.14 -10.19 1.70
N THR A 199 -26.25 -8.90 1.47
CA THR A 199 -26.81 -8.31 0.23
C THR A 199 -25.79 -7.39 -0.39
N ALA A 200 -25.53 -7.56 -1.67
CA ALA A 200 -24.57 -6.76 -2.44
C ALA A 200 -25.28 -5.61 -3.17
N SER A 201 -24.61 -4.48 -3.26
CA SER A 201 -25.02 -3.31 -4.05
C SER A 201 -23.83 -2.82 -4.87
N PRO A 202 -23.95 -2.55 -6.17
CA PRO A 202 -25.19 -2.45 -6.97
C PRO A 202 -25.70 -3.76 -7.57
N SER A 203 -24.95 -4.89 -7.49
CA SER A 203 -25.33 -6.13 -8.20
C SER A 203 -26.66 -6.76 -7.72
N GLY A 204 -27.07 -6.50 -6.48
CA GLY A 204 -28.25 -7.13 -5.87
C GLY A 204 -28.07 -8.60 -5.50
N ALA A 205 -26.86 -9.14 -5.59
CA ALA A 205 -26.56 -10.51 -5.23
C ALA A 205 -26.76 -10.74 -3.72
N THR A 206 -27.19 -11.93 -3.34
CA THR A 206 -27.39 -12.32 -1.94
C THR A 206 -26.75 -13.67 -1.66
N ALA A 207 -26.28 -13.88 -0.43
CA ALA A 207 -25.75 -15.15 0.02
C ALA A 207 -25.76 -15.23 1.54
N SER A 208 -25.61 -16.44 2.10
CA SER A 208 -25.40 -16.63 3.53
C SER A 208 -23.92 -16.89 3.81
N ILE A 209 -23.37 -16.29 4.86
CA ILE A 209 -21.99 -16.52 5.29
C ILE A 209 -21.89 -17.87 5.98
N SER A 210 -21.12 -18.81 5.44
CA SER A 210 -20.87 -20.11 6.08
C SER A 210 -19.61 -20.12 6.93
N ALA A 211 -18.60 -19.33 6.55
CA ALA A 211 -17.38 -19.16 7.33
C ALA A 211 -16.72 -17.81 7.03
N ILE A 212 -16.01 -17.28 8.04
CA ILE A 212 -15.19 -16.08 7.95
C ILE A 212 -13.74 -16.51 8.10
N GLY A 213 -12.91 -16.21 7.10
CA GLY A 213 -11.48 -16.49 7.12
C GLY A 213 -10.74 -15.65 8.16
N ALA A 214 -9.59 -16.15 8.60
CA ALA A 214 -8.73 -15.36 9.48
C ALA A 214 -8.10 -14.20 8.72
N ASP A 215 -7.94 -13.07 9.39
CA ASP A 215 -7.11 -11.97 8.91
C ASP A 215 -5.64 -12.39 8.99
N THR A 216 -5.02 -12.58 7.83
CA THR A 216 -3.59 -12.90 7.68
C THR A 216 -2.80 -11.77 7.04
N THR A 217 -3.46 -10.67 6.71
CA THR A 217 -2.84 -9.54 6.03
C THR A 217 -1.94 -8.77 7.00
N VAL A 218 -0.71 -8.57 6.59
CA VAL A 218 0.28 -7.78 7.31
C VAL A 218 0.80 -6.66 6.42
N SER A 219 1.10 -5.52 7.00
CA SER A 219 1.78 -4.43 6.31
C SER A 219 3.27 -4.43 6.66
N TRP A 220 4.09 -3.79 5.83
CA TRP A 220 5.52 -3.63 6.15
C TRP A 220 5.73 -3.01 7.55
N LEU A 221 4.90 -2.04 7.92
CA LEU A 221 4.96 -1.40 9.24
C LEU A 221 4.58 -2.35 10.36
N SER A 222 3.58 -3.21 10.15
CA SER A 222 3.17 -4.18 11.16
C SER A 222 4.17 -5.30 11.38
N GLU A 223 5.07 -5.56 10.41
CA GLU A 223 6.14 -6.54 10.54
C GLU A 223 7.43 -5.94 11.11
N ASN A 224 7.79 -4.73 10.70
CA ASN A 224 9.10 -4.14 11.01
C ASN A 224 9.04 -3.02 12.06
N ALA A 225 7.86 -2.49 12.36
CA ALA A 225 7.65 -1.36 13.25
C ALA A 225 6.47 -1.58 14.22
N GLU A 226 6.26 -2.81 14.69
CA GLU A 226 5.12 -3.22 15.55
C GLU A 226 4.90 -2.27 16.73
N LEU A 227 5.95 -2.01 17.50
CA LEU A 227 5.85 -1.15 18.70
C LEU A 227 5.56 0.30 18.34
N SER A 228 6.17 0.82 17.28
CA SER A 228 5.90 2.16 16.80
C SER A 228 4.45 2.30 16.37
N LEU A 229 3.93 1.30 15.65
CA LEU A 229 2.54 1.30 15.18
C LEU A 229 1.55 1.24 16.35
N LEU A 230 1.78 0.37 17.32
CA LEU A 230 0.92 0.24 18.50
C LEU A 230 0.93 1.52 19.36
N TYR A 231 2.11 2.00 19.73
CA TYR A 231 2.18 3.19 20.59
C TYR A 231 1.70 4.46 19.88
N GLY A 232 1.95 4.58 18.58
CA GLY A 232 1.39 5.68 17.78
C GLY A 232 -0.13 5.67 17.77
N ALA A 233 -0.76 4.52 17.56
CA ALA A 233 -2.22 4.39 17.61
C ALA A 233 -2.78 4.62 19.03
N LEU A 234 -2.07 4.20 20.07
CA LEU A 234 -2.48 4.47 21.46
C LEU A 234 -2.42 5.96 21.81
N ILE A 235 -1.44 6.72 21.33
CA ILE A 235 -1.38 8.17 21.50
C ILE A 235 -2.65 8.82 20.95
N GLU A 236 -3.01 8.51 19.71
CA GLU A 236 -4.21 9.06 19.06
C GLU A 236 -5.49 8.62 19.79
N SER A 237 -5.54 7.38 20.26
CA SER A 237 -6.66 6.86 21.06
C SER A 237 -6.84 7.63 22.37
N TYR A 238 -5.76 7.93 23.07
CA TYR A 238 -5.81 8.70 24.33
C TYR A 238 -6.17 10.17 24.11
N VAL A 239 -5.71 10.76 22.99
CA VAL A 239 -6.15 12.11 22.59
C VAL A 239 -7.65 12.13 22.33
N PHE A 240 -8.18 11.12 21.61
CA PHE A 240 -9.62 11.00 21.35
C PHE A 240 -10.44 10.87 22.63
N MET A 241 -10.01 10.02 23.56
CA MET A 241 -10.69 9.80 24.86
C MET A 241 -10.50 10.96 25.84
N LYS A 242 -9.66 11.96 25.54
CA LYS A 242 -9.23 12.99 26.50
C LYS A 242 -8.63 12.37 27.77
N GLY A 243 -7.83 11.32 27.58
CA GLY A 243 -7.22 10.54 28.64
C GLY A 243 -6.17 11.31 29.43
N GLU A 244 -5.63 10.67 30.47
CA GLU A 244 -4.65 11.28 31.38
C GLU A 244 -3.35 11.67 30.64
N GLN A 245 -2.86 12.87 30.91
CA GLN A 245 -1.64 13.42 30.28
C GLN A 245 -0.39 12.58 30.58
N ASP A 246 -0.31 11.99 31.77
CA ASP A 246 0.83 11.16 32.17
C ASP A 246 0.94 9.89 31.31
N MET A 247 -0.19 9.27 31.00
CA MET A 247 -0.23 8.11 30.13
C MET A 247 0.09 8.47 28.67
N GLN A 248 -0.40 9.62 28.21
CA GLN A 248 -0.06 10.12 26.88
C GLN A 248 1.45 10.40 26.78
N ALA A 249 2.05 11.05 27.77
CA ALA A 249 3.49 11.29 27.81
C ALA A 249 4.32 9.99 27.84
N LEU A 250 3.84 8.95 28.54
CA LEU A 250 4.46 7.64 28.56
C LEU A 250 4.45 7.00 27.16
N TYR A 251 3.30 7.02 26.45
CA TYR A 251 3.21 6.46 25.09
C TYR A 251 4.04 7.25 24.09
N GLU A 252 4.10 8.59 24.20
CA GLU A 252 4.99 9.42 23.37
C GLU A 252 6.47 9.05 23.57
N LYS A 253 6.89 8.82 24.80
CA LYS A 253 8.26 8.38 25.10
C LYS A 253 8.53 7.01 24.47
N ARG A 254 7.64 6.03 24.64
CA ARG A 254 7.81 4.69 24.08
C ARG A 254 7.75 4.69 22.55
N PHE A 255 6.90 5.52 21.96
CA PHE A 255 6.87 5.72 20.51
C PHE A 255 8.21 6.27 20.01
N SER A 256 8.77 7.28 20.68
CA SER A 256 10.05 7.88 20.30
C SER A 256 11.20 6.88 20.40
N GLU A 257 11.23 6.05 21.44
CA GLU A 257 12.21 4.97 21.62
C GLU A 257 12.11 3.93 20.49
N ALA A 258 10.90 3.50 20.14
CA ALA A 258 10.65 2.56 19.05
C ALA A 258 11.05 3.14 17.67
N MET A 259 10.76 4.44 17.45
CA MET A 259 11.14 5.14 16.22
C MET A 259 12.65 5.29 16.06
N LEU A 260 13.39 5.44 17.17
CA LEU A 260 14.85 5.48 17.12
C LEU A 260 15.42 4.16 16.57
N GLY A 261 14.93 3.03 17.05
CA GLY A 261 15.31 1.72 16.54
C GLY A 261 15.04 1.54 15.05
N LEU A 262 13.88 2.02 14.59
CA LEU A 262 13.50 1.95 13.18
C LEU A 262 14.39 2.85 12.27
N LYS A 263 14.78 4.04 12.75
CA LYS A 263 15.72 4.92 12.04
C LYS A 263 17.10 4.27 11.92
N MET A 264 17.60 3.68 12.99
CA MET A 264 18.88 2.95 12.96
C MET A 264 18.87 1.79 11.96
N LEU A 265 17.74 1.08 11.81
CA LEU A 265 17.58 0.03 10.81
C LEU A 265 17.69 0.59 9.38
N GLY A 266 17.10 1.76 9.12
CA GLY A 266 17.17 2.45 7.83
C GLY A 266 18.60 2.85 7.48
N GLU A 267 19.30 3.51 8.39
CA GLU A 267 20.68 3.95 8.22
C GLU A 267 21.66 2.77 8.04
N ALA A 268 21.50 1.69 8.81
CA ALA A 268 22.34 0.50 8.69
C ALA A 268 22.23 -0.13 7.30
N LYS A 269 21.03 -0.14 6.71
CA LYS A 269 20.80 -0.69 5.37
C LYS A 269 21.45 0.18 4.27
N GLU A 270 21.40 1.49 4.40
CA GLU A 270 22.08 2.41 3.46
C GLU A 270 23.59 2.26 3.49
N THR A 271 24.18 2.16 4.67
CA THR A 271 25.61 1.98 4.83
C THR A 271 26.08 0.67 4.19
N THR A 272 25.30 -0.40 4.30
CA THR A 272 25.60 -1.69 3.69
C THR A 272 25.57 -1.62 2.15
N ASP A 273 24.60 -0.91 1.59
CA ASP A 273 24.50 -0.71 0.13
C ASP A 273 25.68 0.11 -0.41
N GLU A 274 26.15 1.10 0.34
CA GLU A 274 27.30 1.92 -0.05
C GLU A 274 28.61 1.12 -0.09
N TYR A 275 28.82 0.19 0.82
CA TYR A 275 29.98 -0.74 0.81
C TYR A 275 29.86 -1.83 -0.27
N MET A 276 28.64 -2.23 -0.64
CA MET A 276 28.41 -3.28 -1.64
C MET A 276 28.53 -2.78 -3.08
N THR A 277 28.46 -1.49 -3.35
CA THR A 277 28.53 -0.94 -4.71
C THR A 277 29.89 -1.09 -5.39
N GLY A 278 30.91 -1.60 -4.69
CA GLY A 278 32.18 -2.00 -5.29
C GLY A 278 32.90 -0.91 -6.10
N LYS A 279 32.58 0.37 -5.89
CA LYS A 279 33.32 1.47 -6.52
C LYS A 279 34.72 1.51 -5.97
N VAL A 280 35.67 0.90 -6.70
CA VAL A 280 37.07 1.07 -6.47
C VAL A 280 37.40 2.56 -6.64
N ILE A 281 37.54 3.29 -5.52
CA ILE A 281 38.06 4.65 -5.53
C ILE A 281 39.54 4.53 -5.96
N ARG A 282 39.83 4.83 -7.22
CA ARG A 282 41.21 4.97 -7.67
C ARG A 282 41.76 6.23 -7.04
N PRO A 283 42.82 6.16 -6.22
CA PRO A 283 43.51 7.37 -5.74
C PRO A 283 43.99 8.17 -6.97
N LYS A 284 43.69 9.47 -7.00
CA LYS A 284 44.28 10.39 -7.97
C LYS A 284 45.80 10.33 -7.81
N GLN A 285 46.48 9.93 -8.87
CA GLN A 285 47.93 10.14 -9.01
C GLN A 285 48.21 11.62 -9.26
#